data_31857544f9e985e530181ffb1fabba34
#
_entry.id   31857544f9e985e530181ffb1fabba34
#
_cell.length_a   1.000
_cell.length_b   1.000
_cell.length_c   1.000
_cell.angle_alpha   90.00
_cell.angle_beta   90.00
_cell.angle_gamma   90.00
#
_symmetry.space_group_name_H-M   'P 1'
#
loop_
_entity.id
_entity.type
_entity.pdbx_description
1 polymer ?
#
loop_
_entity_poly.entity_id
_entity_poly.type
_entity_poly.pdbx_seq_one_letter_code
_entity_poly.pdbx_strand_id
1 'polypeptide(L)'
;MSEAALSPDEAALLDRVQAPEGQGREILDAATREVIGRAPVQTVADLDDAIARAKAAQPGWEALGHQKRSDLLLQAADAIDARAEALARLLSREQGKPLNGPNARFELGACSAWLRATAATVLEPEVLVDDGETHAELHYKAIGVVGAIGPWNWPLMIAIWQIAPSLRMGNTVVVKPSEYTPLSVLAMISVMNEVLPPDVLIGVSGDREVGARLAAHPDVDKVMFTGSTATGRKIIESSAGNLARLTLELGGNDAGIVLPGTDPKAIAQDLFWGAFINTGQTCAALKRLYVHDSIYDDVVDALKEVAEQTPMGVGLSEDNVLGPLQNTQQFDIVNRLVDDAKARGARIVTGGAPAPELGELFYPITLIADATDGMAVVDEEQFGPVLPIVKYSDVEDAIASANRLDVGLGGSVWGPDRDEARKVAARIQSGTVWINSHGGVHPMIPFGGVKGSGYGLEFGVEGLKSVAVPQIING
;
A
#
# COMPACT_ATOMS: atom_id res chain seq x y z
N MET A 1 -14.05 27.92 -12.41
CA MET A 1 -13.20 28.08 -11.21
C MET A 1 -11.90 27.40 -11.57
N SER A 2 -10.74 27.98 -11.26
CA SER A 2 -9.48 27.31 -11.59
C SER A 2 -9.42 25.98 -10.84
N GLU A 3 -8.98 24.90 -11.48
CA GLU A 3 -8.78 23.58 -10.86
C GLU A 3 -7.82 23.63 -9.66
N ALA A 4 -7.07 24.71 -9.51
CA ALA A 4 -6.13 24.97 -8.42
C ALA A 4 -6.80 25.27 -7.06
N ALA A 5 -8.02 25.86 -7.02
CA ALA A 5 -8.65 26.23 -5.77
C ALA A 5 -9.25 25.03 -5.03
N LEU A 6 -9.05 24.98 -3.69
CA LEU A 6 -9.72 24.01 -2.81
C LEU A 6 -11.25 24.22 -2.86
N SER A 7 -12.02 23.15 -2.92
CA SER A 7 -13.45 23.21 -2.68
C SER A 7 -13.74 23.56 -1.22
N PRO A 8 -14.94 24.06 -0.89
CA PRO A 8 -15.30 24.31 0.51
C PRO A 8 -15.16 23.10 1.42
N ASP A 9 -15.46 21.90 0.90
CA ASP A 9 -15.38 20.67 1.68
C ASP A 9 -13.93 20.22 1.89
N GLU A 10 -13.03 20.39 0.88
CA GLU A 10 -11.59 20.18 1.04
C GLU A 10 -11.01 21.14 2.09
N ALA A 11 -11.36 22.42 2.02
CA ALA A 11 -10.91 23.43 2.99
C ALA A 11 -11.39 23.08 4.41
N ALA A 12 -12.64 22.67 4.58
CA ALA A 12 -13.18 22.27 5.87
C ALA A 12 -12.48 21.04 6.48
N LEU A 13 -12.01 20.09 5.64
CA LEU A 13 -11.20 18.96 6.09
C LEU A 13 -9.80 19.41 6.52
N LEU A 14 -9.17 20.27 5.73
CA LEU A 14 -7.83 20.79 6.05
C LEU A 14 -7.82 21.63 7.33
N ASP A 15 -8.82 22.46 7.55
CA ASP A 15 -8.93 23.31 8.75
C ASP A 15 -8.94 22.51 10.06
N ARG A 16 -9.31 21.24 10.02
CA ARG A 16 -9.31 20.35 11.19
C ARG A 16 -7.93 19.81 11.55
N VAL A 17 -7.01 19.77 10.60
CA VAL A 17 -5.77 18.97 10.72
C VAL A 17 -4.50 19.71 10.39
N GLN A 18 -4.59 20.86 9.72
CA GLN A 18 -3.41 21.63 9.34
C GLN A 18 -2.82 22.43 10.51
N ALA A 19 -1.53 22.69 10.45
CA ALA A 19 -0.87 23.60 11.36
C ALA A 19 -1.34 25.05 11.15
N PRO A 20 -1.27 25.90 12.19
CA PRO A 20 -1.52 27.34 12.04
C PRO A 20 -0.63 27.97 10.96
N GLU A 21 -1.10 29.09 10.39
CA GLU A 21 -0.36 29.84 9.38
C GLU A 21 1.06 30.16 9.86
N GLY A 22 2.05 29.96 8.98
CA GLY A 22 3.47 30.17 9.29
C GLY A 22 4.13 29.06 10.12
N GLN A 23 3.40 28.03 10.51
CA GLN A 23 3.91 26.86 11.23
C GLN A 23 3.75 25.58 10.41
N GLY A 24 4.41 24.51 10.85
CA GLY A 24 4.32 23.21 10.20
C GLY A 24 5.12 23.09 8.91
N ARG A 25 4.99 21.92 8.26
CA ARG A 25 5.63 21.60 6.98
C ARG A 25 4.67 21.90 5.83
N GLU A 26 5.14 22.62 4.83
CA GLU A 26 4.40 22.80 3.58
C GLU A 26 4.22 21.45 2.87
N ILE A 27 2.98 21.19 2.47
CA ILE A 27 2.62 20.03 1.64
C ILE A 27 2.25 20.57 0.27
N LEU A 28 2.88 19.99 -0.73
CA LEU A 28 2.76 20.45 -2.10
C LEU A 28 1.82 19.54 -2.89
N ASP A 29 1.07 20.13 -3.81
CA ASP A 29 0.40 19.39 -4.87
C ASP A 29 1.47 18.70 -5.74
N ALA A 30 1.36 17.38 -5.90
CA ALA A 30 2.37 16.61 -6.61
C ALA A 30 2.45 16.96 -8.10
N ALA A 31 1.34 17.40 -8.71
CA ALA A 31 1.29 17.76 -10.13
C ALA A 31 1.73 19.19 -10.40
N THR A 32 1.29 20.15 -9.57
CA THR A 32 1.50 21.60 -9.81
C THR A 32 2.60 22.21 -8.98
N ARG A 33 3.04 21.54 -7.91
CA ARG A 33 3.99 22.01 -6.90
C ARG A 33 3.50 23.22 -6.10
N GLU A 34 2.22 23.55 -6.19
CA GLU A 34 1.60 24.57 -5.34
C GLU A 34 1.37 24.05 -3.91
N VAL A 35 1.43 24.94 -2.93
CA VAL A 35 1.15 24.57 -1.52
C VAL A 35 -0.33 24.35 -1.35
N ILE A 36 -0.71 23.15 -0.89
CA ILE A 36 -2.11 22.78 -0.61
C ILE A 36 -2.50 22.96 0.85
N GLY A 37 -1.52 22.97 1.76
CA GLY A 37 -1.72 23.10 3.20
C GLY A 37 -0.42 22.92 3.97
N ARG A 38 -0.52 22.89 5.30
CA ARG A 38 0.63 22.73 6.19
C ARG A 38 0.37 21.61 7.20
N ALA A 39 1.16 20.55 7.15
CA ALA A 39 1.08 19.48 8.13
C ALA A 39 1.72 19.90 9.46
N PRO A 40 1.14 19.57 10.62
CA PRO A 40 1.80 19.71 11.90
C PRO A 40 3.14 18.97 11.91
N VAL A 41 4.15 19.53 12.58
CA VAL A 41 5.42 18.86 12.86
C VAL A 41 5.46 18.62 14.37
N GLN A 42 4.93 17.48 14.76
CA GLN A 42 4.87 17.06 16.16
C GLN A 42 6.22 16.49 16.59
N THR A 43 6.53 16.65 17.89
CA THR A 43 7.77 16.24 18.50
C THR A 43 7.69 14.83 19.09
N VAL A 44 8.80 14.31 19.57
CA VAL A 44 8.85 13.07 20.36
C VAL A 44 7.99 13.17 21.61
N ALA A 45 7.96 14.34 22.28
CA ALA A 45 7.14 14.54 23.46
C ALA A 45 5.63 14.51 23.14
N ASP A 46 5.21 15.06 22.01
CA ASP A 46 3.82 14.98 21.54
C ASP A 46 3.42 13.52 21.21
N LEU A 47 4.35 12.75 20.67
CA LEU A 47 4.13 11.32 20.42
C LEU A 47 4.00 10.54 21.74
N ASP A 48 4.90 10.77 22.70
CA ASP A 48 4.87 10.11 24.01
C ASP A 48 3.55 10.39 24.74
N ASP A 49 3.03 11.63 24.68
CA ASP A 49 1.69 11.98 25.18
C ASP A 49 0.57 11.23 24.44
N ALA A 50 0.62 11.19 23.11
CA ALA A 50 -0.36 10.47 22.31
C ALA A 50 -0.41 8.97 22.67
N ILE A 51 0.75 8.32 22.85
CA ILE A 51 0.83 6.93 23.26
C ILE A 51 0.28 6.73 24.68
N ALA A 52 0.58 7.63 25.61
CA ALA A 52 0.05 7.56 26.96
C ALA A 52 -1.49 7.66 26.99
N ARG A 53 -2.07 8.56 26.19
CA ARG A 53 -3.54 8.69 26.03
C ARG A 53 -4.14 7.44 25.39
N ALA A 54 -3.55 6.91 24.33
CA ALA A 54 -3.99 5.68 23.68
C ALA A 54 -3.96 4.49 24.65
N LYS A 55 -2.88 4.37 25.45
CA LYS A 55 -2.75 3.32 26.47
C LYS A 55 -3.84 3.45 27.55
N ALA A 56 -4.15 4.66 27.98
CA ALA A 56 -5.21 4.90 28.97
C ALA A 56 -6.61 4.58 28.44
N ALA A 57 -6.87 4.79 27.14
CA ALA A 57 -8.15 4.53 26.50
C ALA A 57 -8.37 3.03 26.18
N GLN A 58 -7.30 2.25 25.99
CA GLN A 58 -7.38 0.88 25.49
C GLN A 58 -8.28 -0.06 26.33
N PRO A 59 -8.18 -0.11 27.68
CA PRO A 59 -9.05 -1.01 28.45
C PRO A 59 -10.55 -0.70 28.28
N GLY A 60 -10.91 0.57 28.20
CA GLY A 60 -12.30 1.00 27.96
C GLY A 60 -12.79 0.61 26.56
N TRP A 61 -11.93 0.72 25.55
CA TRP A 61 -12.22 0.30 24.20
C TRP A 61 -12.42 -1.23 24.07
N GLU A 62 -11.53 -2.01 24.65
CA GLU A 62 -11.64 -3.48 24.69
C GLU A 62 -12.92 -3.93 25.38
N ALA A 63 -13.26 -3.30 26.51
CA ALA A 63 -14.44 -3.62 27.33
C ALA A 63 -15.78 -3.38 26.62
N LEU A 64 -15.83 -2.60 25.53
CA LEU A 64 -17.05 -2.44 24.73
C LEU A 64 -17.54 -3.75 24.10
N GLY A 65 -16.66 -4.72 23.95
CA GLY A 65 -16.96 -6.00 23.30
C GLY A 65 -16.99 -5.93 21.78
N HIS A 66 -16.98 -7.09 21.14
CA HIS A 66 -16.81 -7.22 19.68
C HIS A 66 -17.92 -6.55 18.89
N GLN A 67 -19.20 -6.71 19.29
CA GLN A 67 -20.32 -6.16 18.54
C GLN A 67 -20.29 -4.62 18.50
N LYS A 68 -20.08 -3.98 19.66
CA LYS A 68 -20.08 -2.52 19.73
C LYS A 68 -18.91 -1.91 18.95
N ARG A 69 -17.72 -2.55 18.97
CA ARG A 69 -16.60 -2.12 18.14
C ARG A 69 -16.90 -2.27 16.65
N SER A 70 -17.55 -3.39 16.26
CA SER A 70 -18.01 -3.58 14.88
C SER A 70 -18.97 -2.47 14.43
N ASP A 71 -19.99 -2.15 15.25
CA ASP A 71 -20.94 -1.08 14.95
C ASP A 71 -20.27 0.28 14.77
N LEU A 72 -19.27 0.60 15.59
CA LEU A 72 -18.50 1.85 15.48
C LEU A 72 -17.63 1.89 14.23
N LEU A 73 -17.02 0.76 13.81
CA LEU A 73 -16.29 0.67 12.56
C LEU A 73 -17.19 0.85 11.34
N LEU A 74 -18.43 0.33 11.36
CA LEU A 74 -19.41 0.55 10.32
C LEU A 74 -19.81 2.04 10.24
N GLN A 75 -20.03 2.70 11.39
CA GLN A 75 -20.28 4.14 11.42
C GLN A 75 -19.09 4.96 10.92
N ALA A 76 -17.84 4.54 11.20
CA ALA A 76 -16.65 5.17 10.66
C ALA A 76 -16.57 5.03 9.13
N ALA A 77 -16.95 3.87 8.58
CA ALA A 77 -17.05 3.67 7.13
C ALA A 77 -18.11 4.61 6.51
N ASP A 78 -19.28 4.74 7.13
CA ASP A 78 -20.33 5.65 6.68
C ASP A 78 -19.87 7.12 6.71
N ALA A 79 -19.11 7.51 7.74
CA ALA A 79 -18.57 8.86 7.87
C ALA A 79 -17.53 9.17 6.78
N ILE A 80 -16.69 8.19 6.40
CA ILE A 80 -15.76 8.30 5.27
C ILE A 80 -16.54 8.43 3.96
N ASP A 81 -17.53 7.56 3.71
CA ASP A 81 -18.34 7.58 2.50
C ASP A 81 -19.03 8.93 2.30
N ALA A 82 -19.53 9.53 3.38
CA ALA A 82 -20.18 10.85 3.34
C ALA A 82 -19.22 11.99 2.92
N ARG A 83 -17.90 11.77 2.98
CA ARG A 83 -16.87 12.77 2.63
C ARG A 83 -15.89 12.25 1.56
N ALA A 84 -16.27 11.16 0.88
CA ALA A 84 -15.36 10.44 -0.01
C ALA A 84 -14.80 11.33 -1.12
N GLU A 85 -15.63 12.17 -1.75
CA GLU A 85 -15.18 13.04 -2.84
C GLU A 85 -14.16 14.10 -2.36
N ALA A 86 -14.40 14.75 -1.21
CA ALA A 86 -13.47 15.74 -0.67
C ALA A 86 -12.14 15.11 -0.24
N LEU A 87 -12.19 13.92 0.38
CA LEU A 87 -11.00 13.14 0.72
C LEU A 87 -10.25 12.67 -0.54
N ALA A 88 -10.96 12.23 -1.59
CA ALA A 88 -10.36 11.81 -2.84
C ALA A 88 -9.64 12.97 -3.55
N ARG A 89 -10.24 14.14 -3.57
CA ARG A 89 -9.63 15.36 -4.14
C ARG A 89 -8.39 15.78 -3.37
N LEU A 90 -8.44 15.78 -2.02
CA LEU A 90 -7.30 16.09 -1.18
C LEU A 90 -6.18 15.07 -1.40
N LEU A 91 -6.50 13.78 -1.45
CA LEU A 91 -5.57 12.70 -1.76
C LEU A 91 -4.94 12.89 -3.16
N SER A 92 -5.76 13.23 -4.17
CA SER A 92 -5.29 13.44 -5.54
C SER A 92 -4.25 14.57 -5.61
N ARG A 93 -4.48 15.68 -4.90
CA ARG A 93 -3.50 16.78 -4.82
C ARG A 93 -2.21 16.33 -4.14
N GLU A 94 -2.31 15.77 -2.96
CA GLU A 94 -1.18 15.45 -2.11
C GLU A 94 -0.30 14.31 -2.68
N GLN A 95 -0.92 13.29 -3.22
CA GLN A 95 -0.23 12.10 -3.73
C GLN A 95 0.01 12.17 -5.25
N GLY A 96 -0.83 12.90 -5.99
CA GLY A 96 -0.73 13.05 -7.45
C GLY A 96 -1.58 12.07 -8.25
N LYS A 97 -2.10 10.99 -7.64
CA LYS A 97 -2.94 10.03 -8.36
C LYS A 97 -4.24 10.67 -8.85
N PRO A 98 -4.70 10.37 -10.08
CA PRO A 98 -5.95 10.89 -10.60
C PRO A 98 -7.18 10.53 -9.76
N LEU A 99 -8.26 11.29 -9.94
CA LEU A 99 -9.55 10.96 -9.33
C LEU A 99 -10.12 9.66 -9.90
N ASN A 100 -10.04 9.49 -11.23
CA ASN A 100 -10.61 8.39 -11.98
C ASN A 100 -9.63 7.22 -12.21
N GLY A 101 -10.16 6.12 -12.73
CA GLY A 101 -9.44 4.87 -12.83
C GLY A 101 -9.23 4.21 -11.46
N PRO A 102 -8.31 3.27 -11.33
CA PRO A 102 -7.99 2.61 -10.07
C PRO A 102 -7.08 3.51 -9.20
N ASN A 103 -7.55 4.68 -8.82
CA ASN A 103 -6.79 5.74 -8.18
C ASN A 103 -7.51 6.33 -6.94
N ALA A 104 -7.68 7.66 -6.81
CA ALA A 104 -8.12 8.27 -5.57
C ALA A 104 -9.55 7.86 -5.13
N ARG A 105 -10.54 7.91 -6.02
CA ARG A 105 -11.90 7.46 -5.70
C ARG A 105 -11.97 5.97 -5.40
N PHE A 106 -11.18 5.16 -6.11
CA PHE A 106 -11.03 3.73 -5.83
C PHE A 106 -10.44 3.52 -4.42
N GLU A 107 -9.41 4.27 -4.04
CA GLU A 107 -8.78 4.16 -2.72
C GLU A 107 -9.77 4.46 -1.60
N LEU A 108 -10.61 5.50 -1.74
CA LEU A 108 -11.65 5.81 -0.75
C LEU A 108 -12.71 4.71 -0.66
N GLY A 109 -13.17 4.19 -1.79
CA GLY A 109 -14.09 3.05 -1.82
C GLY A 109 -13.50 1.80 -1.15
N ALA A 110 -12.21 1.56 -1.36
CA ALA A 110 -11.47 0.48 -0.70
C ALA A 110 -11.40 0.69 0.82
N CYS A 111 -11.13 1.91 1.31
CA CYS A 111 -11.14 2.21 2.75
C CYS A 111 -12.43 1.76 3.43
N SER A 112 -13.58 2.16 2.89
CA SER A 112 -14.89 1.76 3.41
C SER A 112 -15.14 0.26 3.31
N ALA A 113 -14.74 -0.36 2.19
CA ALA A 113 -14.91 -1.80 1.98
C ALA A 113 -14.10 -2.63 3.00
N TRP A 114 -12.84 -2.23 3.28
CA TRP A 114 -12.00 -2.90 4.30
C TRP A 114 -12.54 -2.71 5.71
N LEU A 115 -13.03 -1.51 6.07
CA LEU A 115 -13.67 -1.28 7.37
C LEU A 115 -14.88 -2.18 7.55
N ARG A 116 -15.77 -2.27 6.55
CA ARG A 116 -16.97 -3.10 6.59
C ARG A 116 -16.66 -4.59 6.66
N ALA A 117 -15.72 -5.06 5.83
CA ALA A 117 -15.31 -6.46 5.84
C ALA A 117 -14.64 -6.84 7.18
N THR A 118 -13.78 -5.98 7.71
CA THR A 118 -13.13 -6.19 9.01
C THR A 118 -14.14 -6.17 10.16
N ALA A 119 -15.13 -5.26 10.13
CA ALA A 119 -16.20 -5.21 11.10
C ALA A 119 -17.04 -6.50 11.11
N ALA A 120 -17.28 -7.09 9.94
CA ALA A 120 -18.04 -8.32 9.79
C ALA A 120 -17.25 -9.59 10.16
N THR A 121 -15.91 -9.52 10.21
CA THR A 121 -15.07 -10.70 10.53
C THR A 121 -15.03 -10.92 12.04
N VAL A 122 -15.23 -12.17 12.47
CA VAL A 122 -15.22 -12.57 13.87
C VAL A 122 -14.16 -13.65 14.08
N LEU A 123 -13.44 -13.57 15.20
CA LEU A 123 -12.60 -14.63 15.72
C LEU A 123 -13.36 -15.31 16.87
N GLU A 124 -14.03 -16.42 16.55
CA GLU A 124 -14.70 -17.21 17.58
C GLU A 124 -13.68 -17.99 18.39
N PRO A 125 -13.95 -18.28 19.69
CA PRO A 125 -13.16 -19.23 20.45
C PRO A 125 -13.13 -20.60 19.76
N GLU A 126 -11.96 -21.23 19.73
CA GLU A 126 -11.74 -22.54 19.13
C GLU A 126 -11.54 -23.59 20.24
N VAL A 127 -12.38 -24.61 20.26
CA VAL A 127 -12.17 -25.76 21.17
C VAL A 127 -11.04 -26.61 20.60
N LEU A 128 -9.92 -26.66 21.32
CA LEU A 128 -8.73 -27.43 20.95
C LEU A 128 -8.78 -28.89 21.39
N VAL A 129 -9.29 -29.08 22.59
CA VAL A 129 -9.45 -30.42 23.21
C VAL A 129 -10.75 -30.45 23.99
N ASP A 130 -11.53 -31.53 23.85
CA ASP A 130 -12.69 -31.83 24.65
C ASP A 130 -12.86 -33.39 24.70
N ASP A 131 -12.12 -34.03 25.58
CA ASP A 131 -12.04 -35.50 25.65
C ASP A 131 -12.71 -36.08 26.91
N GLY A 132 -13.40 -35.23 27.69
CA GLY A 132 -14.08 -35.61 28.92
C GLY A 132 -13.20 -35.56 30.18
N GLU A 133 -11.89 -35.39 30.04
CA GLU A 133 -10.94 -35.14 31.14
C GLU A 133 -10.35 -33.72 31.05
N THR A 134 -10.15 -33.24 29.84
CA THR A 134 -9.59 -31.92 29.53
C THR A 134 -10.52 -31.15 28.61
N HIS A 135 -10.81 -29.88 28.95
CA HIS A 135 -11.46 -28.94 28.06
C HIS A 135 -10.53 -27.72 27.85
N ALA A 136 -10.10 -27.48 26.62
CA ALA A 136 -9.18 -26.41 26.32
C ALA A 136 -9.68 -25.58 25.15
N GLU A 137 -9.76 -24.24 25.34
CA GLU A 137 -10.20 -23.28 24.35
C GLU A 137 -9.09 -22.27 24.00
N LEU A 138 -9.00 -21.91 22.74
CA LEU A 138 -8.17 -20.83 22.24
C LEU A 138 -9.02 -19.57 22.05
N HIS A 139 -8.67 -18.51 22.75
CA HIS A 139 -9.24 -17.18 22.62
C HIS A 139 -8.20 -16.20 22.06
N TYR A 140 -8.66 -15.11 21.44
CA TYR A 140 -7.83 -14.02 20.98
C TYR A 140 -8.19 -12.73 21.72
N LYS A 141 -7.19 -12.06 22.32
CA LYS A 141 -7.31 -10.84 23.11
C LYS A 141 -6.61 -9.68 22.41
N ALA A 142 -6.99 -8.46 22.78
CA ALA A 142 -6.25 -7.28 22.34
C ALA A 142 -4.77 -7.37 22.72
N ILE A 143 -3.92 -6.81 21.88
CA ILE A 143 -2.47 -6.74 22.13
C ILE A 143 -2.13 -5.54 23.02
N GLY A 144 -2.88 -4.42 22.87
CA GLY A 144 -2.68 -3.18 23.59
C GLY A 144 -2.66 -1.95 22.66
N VAL A 145 -1.53 -1.24 22.62
CA VAL A 145 -1.32 -0.08 21.73
C VAL A 145 -0.59 -0.50 20.47
N VAL A 146 -1.16 -0.18 19.32
CA VAL A 146 -0.58 -0.42 18.00
C VAL A 146 -0.02 0.87 17.42
N GLY A 147 1.27 0.89 17.09
CA GLY A 147 1.90 1.93 16.30
C GLY A 147 1.79 1.59 14.81
N ALA A 148 1.10 2.43 14.04
CA ALA A 148 0.88 2.27 12.62
C ALA A 148 1.71 3.31 11.85
N ILE A 149 2.64 2.86 10.99
CA ILE A 149 3.50 3.74 10.20
C ILE A 149 3.20 3.51 8.72
N GLY A 150 2.58 4.48 8.07
CA GLY A 150 2.08 4.38 6.70
C GLY A 150 3.03 4.96 5.64
N PRO A 151 2.92 4.47 4.38
CA PRO A 151 3.66 4.97 3.23
C PRO A 151 2.94 6.15 2.56
N TRP A 152 3.55 6.67 1.49
CA TRP A 152 3.00 7.80 0.73
C TRP A 152 2.19 7.40 -0.53
N ASN A 153 2.28 6.15 -0.98
CA ASN A 153 1.71 5.74 -2.28
C ASN A 153 0.21 5.39 -2.24
N TRP A 154 -0.25 4.67 -1.22
CA TRP A 154 -1.64 4.36 -0.93
C TRP A 154 -1.96 4.76 0.52
N PRO A 155 -1.86 6.06 0.84
CA PRO A 155 -1.78 6.51 2.24
C PRO A 155 -3.03 6.22 3.04
N LEU A 156 -4.22 6.36 2.45
CA LEU A 156 -5.49 6.14 3.15
C LEU A 156 -5.80 4.65 3.28
N MET A 157 -5.69 3.93 2.17
CA MET A 157 -6.03 2.51 2.13
C MET A 157 -5.12 1.70 3.05
N ILE A 158 -3.81 1.92 3.01
CA ILE A 158 -2.86 1.21 3.88
C ILE A 158 -3.03 1.63 5.35
N ALA A 159 -3.34 2.89 5.63
CA ALA A 159 -3.69 3.28 7.00
C ALA A 159 -4.91 2.49 7.51
N ILE A 160 -5.96 2.33 6.70
CA ILE A 160 -7.13 1.50 7.06
C ILE A 160 -6.77 0.04 7.25
N TRP A 161 -5.86 -0.53 6.45
CA TRP A 161 -5.39 -1.92 6.61
C TRP A 161 -4.75 -2.16 7.98
N GLN A 162 -4.10 -1.14 8.54
CA GLN A 162 -3.49 -1.18 9.87
C GLN A 162 -4.49 -0.82 10.98
N ILE A 163 -5.34 0.18 10.76
CA ILE A 163 -6.31 0.70 11.73
C ILE A 163 -7.47 -0.28 11.97
N ALA A 164 -8.12 -0.74 10.90
CA ALA A 164 -9.36 -1.51 11.00
C ALA A 164 -9.21 -2.80 11.81
N PRO A 165 -8.26 -3.71 11.51
CA PRO A 165 -8.08 -4.94 12.31
C PRO A 165 -7.65 -4.64 13.74
N SER A 166 -6.81 -3.62 13.96
CA SER A 166 -6.35 -3.23 15.29
C SER A 166 -7.52 -2.79 16.18
N LEU A 167 -8.34 -1.85 15.70
CA LEU A 167 -9.53 -1.41 16.43
C LEU A 167 -10.56 -2.52 16.62
N ARG A 168 -10.76 -3.37 15.60
CA ARG A 168 -11.69 -4.50 15.66
C ARG A 168 -11.35 -5.46 16.78
N MET A 169 -10.06 -5.74 17.02
CA MET A 169 -9.59 -6.62 18.09
C MET A 169 -9.52 -5.98 19.47
N GLY A 170 -9.79 -4.66 19.58
CA GLY A 170 -9.83 -3.96 20.86
C GLY A 170 -8.55 -3.23 21.22
N ASN A 171 -7.62 -3.09 20.27
CA ASN A 171 -6.42 -2.26 20.43
C ASN A 171 -6.75 -0.78 20.20
N THR A 172 -5.95 0.11 20.74
CA THR A 172 -5.88 1.51 20.32
C THR A 172 -4.75 1.70 19.32
N VAL A 173 -4.85 2.73 18.48
CA VAL A 173 -3.92 2.93 17.37
C VAL A 173 -3.36 4.35 17.36
N VAL A 174 -2.02 4.45 17.29
CA VAL A 174 -1.32 5.70 17.00
C VAL A 174 -0.74 5.61 15.59
N VAL A 175 -1.26 6.45 14.69
CA VAL A 175 -0.91 6.45 13.27
C VAL A 175 0.08 7.55 12.96
N LYS A 176 1.22 7.19 12.39
CA LYS A 176 2.15 8.14 11.79
C LYS A 176 2.12 8.02 10.26
N PRO A 177 1.46 8.93 9.55
CA PRO A 177 1.50 8.95 8.09
C PRO A 177 2.89 9.30 7.57
N SER A 178 3.11 9.05 6.28
CA SER A 178 4.28 9.57 5.58
C SER A 178 4.32 11.09 5.63
N GLU A 179 5.52 11.66 5.71
CA GLU A 179 5.75 13.09 5.64
C GLU A 179 5.41 13.71 4.27
N TYR A 180 5.26 12.89 3.25
CA TYR A 180 4.87 13.32 1.90
C TYR A 180 3.36 13.44 1.72
N THR A 181 2.57 12.63 2.44
CA THR A 181 1.10 12.57 2.30
C THR A 181 0.39 12.51 3.66
N PRO A 182 0.65 13.47 4.57
CA PRO A 182 0.08 13.42 5.91
C PRO A 182 -1.34 13.98 5.99
N LEU A 183 -1.70 14.99 5.18
CA LEU A 183 -2.95 15.75 5.34
C LEU A 183 -4.18 14.91 5.07
N SER A 184 -4.19 14.14 3.99
CA SER A 184 -5.31 13.26 3.64
C SER A 184 -5.54 12.17 4.71
N VAL A 185 -4.46 11.58 5.26
CA VAL A 185 -4.56 10.58 6.35
C VAL A 185 -5.08 11.20 7.62
N LEU A 186 -4.55 12.35 8.03
CA LEU A 186 -5.02 13.07 9.23
C LEU A 186 -6.49 13.50 9.08
N ALA A 187 -6.89 13.97 7.88
CA ALA A 187 -8.27 14.32 7.58
C ALA A 187 -9.20 13.10 7.70
N MET A 188 -8.82 11.95 7.16
CA MET A 188 -9.58 10.71 7.30
C MET A 188 -9.70 10.28 8.77
N ILE A 189 -8.61 10.34 9.55
CA ILE A 189 -8.63 10.05 10.99
C ILE A 189 -9.57 11.02 11.72
N SER A 190 -9.57 12.32 11.38
CA SER A 190 -10.46 13.30 11.99
C SER A 190 -11.94 12.98 11.72
N VAL A 191 -12.25 12.47 10.53
CA VAL A 191 -13.60 12.01 10.15
C VAL A 191 -14.00 10.77 10.93
N MET A 192 -13.12 9.78 11.06
CA MET A 192 -13.39 8.58 11.86
C MET A 192 -13.63 8.91 13.34
N ASN A 193 -12.89 9.89 13.88
CA ASN A 193 -13.01 10.33 15.28
C ASN A 193 -14.31 11.10 15.58
N GLU A 194 -15.14 11.41 14.58
CA GLU A 194 -16.49 11.92 14.85
C GLU A 194 -17.40 10.87 15.51
N VAL A 195 -17.08 9.57 15.34
CA VAL A 195 -17.87 8.45 15.83
C VAL A 195 -17.12 7.55 16.80
N LEU A 196 -15.78 7.54 16.76
CA LEU A 196 -14.96 6.76 17.67
C LEU A 196 -14.83 7.45 19.03
N PRO A 197 -14.71 6.71 20.16
CA PRO A 197 -14.37 7.29 21.43
C PRO A 197 -13.02 8.04 21.41
N PRO A 198 -12.86 9.08 22.24
CA PRO A 198 -11.60 9.80 22.33
C PRO A 198 -10.40 8.88 22.58
N ASP A 199 -9.26 9.22 21.97
CA ASP A 199 -7.95 8.59 22.14
C ASP A 199 -7.85 7.11 21.74
N VAL A 200 -8.89 6.56 21.09
CA VAL A 200 -8.87 5.20 20.52
C VAL A 200 -8.07 5.17 19.20
N LEU A 201 -8.14 6.25 18.43
CA LEU A 201 -7.40 6.43 17.18
C LEU A 201 -6.76 7.82 17.16
N ILE A 202 -5.42 7.89 17.14
CA ILE A 202 -4.67 9.16 17.19
C ILE A 202 -3.75 9.27 15.98
N GLY A 203 -3.83 10.37 15.24
CA GLY A 203 -2.88 10.70 14.18
C GLY A 203 -1.75 11.58 14.72
N VAL A 204 -0.50 11.23 14.42
CA VAL A 204 0.70 12.00 14.79
C VAL A 204 1.52 12.26 13.53
N SER A 205 1.62 13.52 13.13
CA SER A 205 2.46 13.96 12.01
C SER A 205 3.82 14.42 12.52
N GLY A 206 4.87 13.84 12.01
CA GLY A 206 6.24 14.14 12.40
C GLY A 206 7.24 13.59 11.40
N ASP A 207 8.50 13.82 11.67
CA ASP A 207 9.60 13.36 10.84
C ASP A 207 10.07 11.93 11.20
N ARG A 208 11.28 11.61 10.72
CA ARG A 208 11.91 10.30 10.94
C ARG A 208 12.15 9.99 12.44
N GLU A 209 12.43 11.01 13.27
CA GLU A 209 12.70 10.82 14.69
C GLU A 209 11.45 10.34 15.42
N VAL A 210 10.30 10.95 15.11
CA VAL A 210 8.98 10.53 15.64
C VAL A 210 8.65 9.09 15.25
N GLY A 211 8.93 8.70 13.97
CA GLY A 211 8.74 7.32 13.53
C GLY A 211 9.65 6.31 14.24
N ALA A 212 10.91 6.64 14.43
CA ALA A 212 11.85 5.80 15.17
C ALA A 212 11.45 5.65 16.65
N ARG A 213 11.00 6.75 17.28
CA ARG A 213 10.49 6.72 18.64
C ARG A 213 9.24 5.86 18.77
N LEU A 214 8.28 5.96 17.84
CA LEU A 214 7.08 5.12 17.83
C LEU A 214 7.44 3.62 17.81
N ALA A 215 8.40 3.23 16.97
CA ALA A 215 8.85 1.84 16.87
C ALA A 215 9.57 1.33 18.14
N ALA A 216 10.23 2.22 18.88
CA ALA A 216 11.02 1.88 20.07
C ALA A 216 10.31 2.18 21.40
N HIS A 217 9.07 2.70 21.37
CA HIS A 217 8.40 3.15 22.60
C HIS A 217 8.01 1.97 23.49
N PRO A 218 8.29 1.99 24.81
CA PRO A 218 8.04 0.86 25.71
C PRO A 218 6.56 0.50 25.88
N ASP A 219 5.65 1.43 25.62
CA ASP A 219 4.21 1.25 25.71
C ASP A 219 3.55 0.97 24.35
N VAL A 220 4.33 0.68 23.31
CA VAL A 220 3.83 0.19 22.02
C VAL A 220 4.03 -1.32 21.96
N ASP A 221 2.93 -2.06 21.92
CA ASP A 221 2.92 -3.53 21.96
C ASP A 221 3.08 -4.16 20.58
N LYS A 222 2.71 -3.42 19.53
CA LYS A 222 2.86 -3.84 18.15
C LYS A 222 3.17 -2.65 17.23
N VAL A 223 4.04 -2.88 16.25
CA VAL A 223 4.28 -1.96 15.14
C VAL A 223 3.85 -2.59 13.83
N MET A 224 3.01 -1.90 13.10
CA MET A 224 2.67 -2.18 11.70
C MET A 224 3.35 -1.14 10.82
N PHE A 225 4.15 -1.59 9.89
CA PHE A 225 4.92 -0.71 9.01
C PHE A 225 4.80 -1.15 7.57
N THR A 226 4.46 -0.20 6.71
CA THR A 226 4.53 -0.37 5.25
C THR A 226 5.48 0.68 4.67
N GLY A 227 6.49 0.22 3.92
CA GLY A 227 7.49 1.11 3.33
C GLY A 227 8.74 0.37 2.82
N SER A 228 9.90 1.03 2.82
CA SER A 228 11.12 0.44 2.27
C SER A 228 11.71 -0.66 3.16
N THR A 229 12.31 -1.68 2.54
CA THR A 229 13.03 -2.76 3.24
C THR A 229 14.14 -2.23 4.16
N ALA A 230 14.84 -1.17 3.74
CA ALA A 230 15.88 -0.54 4.57
C ALA A 230 15.31 0.06 5.86
N THR A 231 14.12 0.66 5.82
CA THR A 231 13.44 1.18 7.02
C THR A 231 12.86 0.04 7.87
N GLY A 232 12.31 -0.99 7.25
CA GLY A 232 11.83 -2.19 7.97
C GLY A 232 12.92 -2.84 8.83
N ARG A 233 14.14 -2.97 8.31
CA ARG A 233 15.30 -3.47 9.09
C ARG A 233 15.59 -2.59 10.31
N LYS A 234 15.54 -1.26 10.19
CA LYS A 234 15.72 -0.33 11.32
C LYS A 234 14.61 -0.45 12.36
N ILE A 235 13.37 -0.72 11.94
CA ILE A 235 12.26 -0.96 12.86
C ILE A 235 12.49 -2.24 13.65
N ILE A 236 12.96 -3.32 13.02
CA ILE A 236 13.35 -4.56 13.73
C ILE A 236 14.39 -4.26 14.80
N GLU A 237 15.46 -3.53 14.45
CA GLU A 237 16.50 -3.13 15.40
C GLU A 237 15.95 -2.28 16.55
N SER A 238 15.07 -1.32 16.26
CA SER A 238 14.48 -0.42 17.25
C SER A 238 13.53 -1.15 18.21
N SER A 239 12.80 -2.15 17.71
CA SER A 239 11.81 -2.91 18.49
C SER A 239 12.45 -4.00 19.37
N ALA A 240 13.74 -4.22 19.29
CA ALA A 240 14.43 -5.19 20.15
C ALA A 240 14.35 -4.82 21.65
N GLY A 241 14.25 -3.53 21.97
CA GLY A 241 14.19 -3.03 23.35
C GLY A 241 12.84 -3.14 24.04
N ASN A 242 11.74 -3.13 23.29
CA ASN A 242 10.36 -3.19 23.80
C ASN A 242 9.64 -4.51 23.53
N LEU A 243 10.27 -5.41 22.74
CA LEU A 243 9.68 -6.69 22.32
C LEU A 243 8.33 -6.52 21.60
N ALA A 244 8.08 -5.39 20.94
CA ALA A 244 6.89 -5.16 20.18
C ALA A 244 6.76 -6.20 19.05
N ARG A 245 5.55 -6.70 18.83
CA ARG A 245 5.27 -7.55 17.67
C ARG A 245 5.31 -6.71 16.40
N LEU A 246 5.74 -7.30 15.29
CA LEU A 246 5.89 -6.59 14.02
C LEU A 246 5.01 -7.21 12.94
N THR A 247 4.42 -6.37 12.09
CA THR A 247 3.99 -6.67 10.73
C THR A 247 4.72 -5.71 9.81
N LEU A 248 5.48 -6.25 8.87
CA LEU A 248 6.32 -5.48 7.96
C LEU A 248 5.91 -5.80 6.52
N GLU A 249 5.29 -4.83 5.86
CA GLU A 249 4.97 -4.84 4.44
C GLU A 249 5.97 -3.93 3.72
N LEU A 250 6.89 -4.56 2.99
CA LEU A 250 8.05 -3.87 2.45
C LEU A 250 8.01 -3.83 0.92
N GLY A 251 9.10 -3.38 0.30
CA GLY A 251 9.19 -3.31 -1.15
C GLY A 251 9.07 -4.68 -1.82
N GLY A 252 8.61 -4.68 -3.05
CA GLY A 252 8.53 -5.83 -3.93
C GLY A 252 9.25 -5.55 -5.25
N ASN A 253 9.42 -6.57 -6.07
CA ASN A 253 9.82 -6.44 -7.46
C ASN A 253 9.16 -7.58 -8.24
N ASP A 254 7.82 -7.50 -8.31
CA ASP A 254 6.95 -8.60 -8.70
C ASP A 254 7.19 -9.04 -10.15
N ALA A 255 7.32 -10.34 -10.35
CA ALA A 255 7.51 -10.94 -11.65
C ALA A 255 6.18 -11.45 -12.23
N GLY A 256 5.90 -11.13 -13.50
CA GLY A 256 4.86 -11.76 -14.28
C GLY A 256 5.46 -12.68 -15.36
N ILE A 257 4.95 -13.89 -15.48
CA ILE A 257 5.38 -14.86 -16.52
C ILE A 257 4.23 -15.09 -17.48
N VAL A 258 4.44 -14.74 -18.75
CA VAL A 258 3.47 -14.99 -19.85
C VAL A 258 3.86 -16.25 -20.59
N LEU A 259 3.03 -17.29 -20.46
CA LEU A 259 3.25 -18.61 -21.05
C LEU A 259 2.98 -18.62 -22.58
N PRO A 260 3.56 -19.55 -23.32
CA PRO A 260 3.31 -19.69 -24.76
C PRO A 260 1.83 -19.96 -25.05
N GLY A 261 1.35 -19.47 -26.20
CA GLY A 261 -0.03 -19.63 -26.63
C GLY A 261 -1.04 -18.71 -25.94
N THR A 262 -0.61 -17.85 -25.05
CA THR A 262 -1.45 -16.78 -24.46
C THR A 262 -1.79 -15.77 -25.55
N ASP A 263 -3.05 -15.32 -25.61
CA ASP A 263 -3.46 -14.24 -26.54
C ASP A 263 -2.97 -12.87 -26.00
N PRO A 264 -2.03 -12.21 -26.70
CA PRO A 264 -1.47 -10.94 -26.26
C PRO A 264 -2.51 -9.83 -26.08
N LYS A 265 -3.49 -9.74 -26.98
CA LYS A 265 -4.52 -8.70 -26.92
C LYS A 265 -5.51 -8.92 -25.79
N ALA A 266 -5.79 -10.17 -25.45
CA ALA A 266 -6.71 -10.49 -24.36
C ALA A 266 -6.15 -10.12 -23.00
N ILE A 267 -4.82 -10.10 -22.82
CA ILE A 267 -4.18 -9.82 -21.53
C ILE A 267 -3.56 -8.43 -21.41
N ALA A 268 -3.42 -7.68 -22.53
CA ALA A 268 -2.67 -6.42 -22.55
C ALA A 268 -3.19 -5.38 -21.54
N GLN A 269 -4.52 -5.22 -21.46
CA GLN A 269 -5.14 -4.27 -20.54
C GLN A 269 -4.89 -4.64 -19.07
N ASP A 270 -4.98 -5.91 -18.72
CA ASP A 270 -4.76 -6.40 -17.35
C ASP A 270 -3.28 -6.37 -16.98
N LEU A 271 -2.37 -6.68 -17.91
CA LEU A 271 -0.92 -6.49 -17.72
C LEU A 271 -0.59 -5.01 -17.50
N PHE A 272 -1.18 -4.13 -18.30
CA PHE A 272 -0.99 -2.69 -18.19
C PHE A 272 -1.39 -2.17 -16.80
N TRP A 273 -2.61 -2.45 -16.34
CA TRP A 273 -3.05 -2.01 -15.03
C TRP A 273 -2.34 -2.72 -13.89
N GLY A 274 -1.92 -3.96 -14.08
CA GLY A 274 -1.06 -4.67 -13.12
C GLY A 274 0.28 -3.95 -12.91
N ALA A 275 0.85 -3.35 -13.96
CA ALA A 275 2.11 -2.61 -13.88
C ALA A 275 1.94 -1.13 -13.48
N PHE A 276 0.89 -0.46 -13.97
CA PHE A 276 0.81 1.01 -13.96
C PHE A 276 -0.31 1.59 -13.10
N ILE A 277 -0.98 0.77 -12.29
CA ILE A 277 -1.88 1.27 -11.24
C ILE A 277 -1.13 2.31 -10.38
N ASN A 278 -1.78 3.45 -10.09
CA ASN A 278 -1.15 4.58 -9.39
C ASN A 278 0.18 5.02 -10.06
N THR A 279 0.22 5.02 -11.39
CA THR A 279 1.42 5.37 -12.18
C THR A 279 2.63 4.46 -11.82
N GLY A 280 2.39 3.18 -11.48
CA GLY A 280 3.40 2.21 -11.07
C GLY A 280 3.93 2.36 -9.64
N GLN A 281 3.41 3.31 -8.87
CA GLN A 281 3.83 3.58 -7.48
C GLN A 281 3.12 2.65 -6.49
N THR A 282 3.21 1.34 -6.73
CA THR A 282 2.53 0.31 -5.95
C THR A 282 3.50 -0.82 -5.59
N CYS A 283 3.53 -1.22 -4.32
CA CYS A 283 4.42 -2.27 -3.84
C CYS A 283 4.21 -3.60 -4.58
N ALA A 284 2.96 -4.01 -4.76
CA ALA A 284 2.55 -5.21 -5.49
C ALA A 284 2.16 -4.90 -6.95
N ALA A 285 2.84 -3.97 -7.63
CA ALA A 285 2.71 -3.80 -9.06
C ALA A 285 3.58 -4.80 -9.82
N LEU A 286 3.17 -5.17 -11.02
CA LEU A 286 3.98 -5.94 -11.97
C LEU A 286 5.20 -5.10 -12.39
N LYS A 287 6.39 -5.50 -11.99
CA LYS A 287 7.64 -4.73 -12.19
C LYS A 287 8.63 -5.39 -13.13
N ARG A 288 8.48 -6.69 -13.40
CA ARG A 288 9.31 -7.47 -14.32
C ARG A 288 8.43 -8.40 -15.12
N LEU A 289 8.32 -8.20 -16.42
CA LEU A 289 7.50 -9.03 -17.29
C LEU A 289 8.36 -9.99 -18.10
N TYR A 290 8.24 -11.28 -17.84
CA TYR A 290 8.89 -12.35 -18.59
C TYR A 290 7.91 -12.90 -19.62
N VAL A 291 8.26 -12.83 -20.90
CA VAL A 291 7.40 -13.24 -22.01
C VAL A 291 8.07 -14.31 -22.86
N HIS A 292 7.35 -15.40 -23.14
CA HIS A 292 7.84 -16.46 -24.01
C HIS A 292 8.16 -15.93 -25.41
N ASP A 293 9.26 -16.38 -26.00
CA ASP A 293 9.82 -15.88 -27.27
C ASP A 293 8.83 -16.00 -28.45
N SER A 294 7.96 -17.01 -28.45
CA SER A 294 6.99 -17.24 -29.51
C SER A 294 5.90 -16.16 -29.64
N ILE A 295 5.69 -15.34 -28.60
CA ILE A 295 4.66 -14.29 -28.56
C ILE A 295 5.21 -12.95 -28.05
N TYR A 296 6.55 -12.84 -27.93
CA TYR A 296 7.20 -11.69 -27.29
C TYR A 296 6.87 -10.36 -27.96
N ASP A 297 7.09 -10.27 -29.27
CA ASP A 297 6.88 -9.02 -29.99
C ASP A 297 5.39 -8.64 -30.03
N ASP A 298 4.49 -9.63 -30.15
CA ASP A 298 3.04 -9.39 -30.12
C ASP A 298 2.58 -8.83 -28.74
N VAL A 299 3.15 -9.32 -27.63
CA VAL A 299 2.85 -8.79 -26.28
C VAL A 299 3.40 -7.37 -26.12
N VAL A 300 4.61 -7.10 -26.59
CA VAL A 300 5.21 -5.76 -26.57
C VAL A 300 4.36 -4.77 -27.36
N ASP A 301 3.92 -5.14 -28.56
CA ASP A 301 3.09 -4.28 -29.41
C ASP A 301 1.70 -4.03 -28.80
N ALA A 302 1.07 -5.07 -28.23
CA ALA A 302 -0.21 -4.92 -27.57
C ALA A 302 -0.15 -4.02 -26.33
N LEU A 303 0.91 -4.13 -25.51
CA LEU A 303 1.14 -3.24 -24.37
C LEU A 303 1.41 -1.80 -24.81
N LYS A 304 2.17 -1.61 -25.89
CA LYS A 304 2.43 -0.29 -26.48
C LYS A 304 1.14 0.41 -26.87
N GLU A 305 0.23 -0.30 -27.56
CA GLU A 305 -1.06 0.24 -27.97
C GLU A 305 -1.86 0.75 -26.76
N VAL A 306 -1.93 -0.01 -25.68
CA VAL A 306 -2.62 0.41 -24.44
C VAL A 306 -1.93 1.63 -23.82
N ALA A 307 -0.60 1.62 -23.73
CA ALA A 307 0.18 2.70 -23.13
C ALA A 307 0.00 4.05 -23.85
N GLU A 308 0.00 4.03 -25.19
CA GLU A 308 -0.15 5.24 -26.01
C GLU A 308 -1.58 5.82 -25.99
N GLN A 309 -2.60 5.00 -25.64
CA GLN A 309 -3.99 5.44 -25.54
C GLN A 309 -4.39 5.89 -24.14
N THR A 310 -3.54 5.67 -23.12
CA THR A 310 -3.88 5.96 -21.72
C THR A 310 -3.49 7.41 -21.35
N PRO A 311 -4.49 8.25 -20.99
CA PRO A 311 -4.22 9.67 -20.73
C PRO A 311 -3.51 9.90 -19.40
N MET A 312 -2.52 10.81 -19.42
CA MET A 312 -1.74 11.24 -18.26
C MET A 312 -1.81 12.77 -18.11
N GLY A 313 -1.95 13.23 -16.88
CA GLY A 313 -1.96 14.67 -16.57
C GLY A 313 -2.34 14.94 -15.11
N VAL A 314 -2.77 16.18 -14.84
CA VAL A 314 -3.17 16.61 -13.49
C VAL A 314 -4.33 15.74 -12.98
N GLY A 315 -4.17 15.22 -11.76
CA GLY A 315 -5.09 14.23 -11.19
C GLY A 315 -6.52 14.71 -10.97
N LEU A 316 -6.72 16.00 -10.81
CA LEU A 316 -8.07 16.59 -10.65
C LEU A 316 -8.85 16.71 -11.96
N SER A 317 -8.23 16.56 -13.11
CA SER A 317 -8.92 16.49 -14.39
C SER A 317 -9.58 15.13 -14.55
N GLU A 318 -10.88 15.13 -14.88
CA GLU A 318 -11.69 13.91 -15.01
C GLU A 318 -11.25 13.01 -16.19
N ASP A 319 -10.48 13.54 -17.14
CA ASP A 319 -10.02 12.82 -18.32
C ASP A 319 -8.75 11.99 -18.08
N ASN A 320 -8.01 12.27 -16.98
CA ASN A 320 -6.74 11.62 -16.71
C ASN A 320 -6.92 10.39 -15.79
N VAL A 321 -6.16 9.35 -16.08
CA VAL A 321 -6.09 8.12 -15.28
C VAL A 321 -4.68 7.76 -14.84
N LEU A 322 -3.68 8.50 -15.31
CA LEU A 322 -2.28 8.46 -14.85
C LEU A 322 -1.86 9.85 -14.40
N GLY A 323 -1.11 9.93 -13.30
CA GLY A 323 -0.65 11.18 -12.68
C GLY A 323 0.88 11.29 -12.68
N PRO A 324 1.44 12.28 -11.95
CA PRO A 324 2.88 12.44 -11.75
C PRO A 324 3.42 11.38 -10.78
N LEU A 325 4.73 11.32 -10.66
CA LEU A 325 5.41 10.76 -9.50
C LEU A 325 5.20 11.69 -8.30
N GLN A 326 5.12 11.13 -7.10
CA GLN A 326 4.76 11.92 -5.93
C GLN A 326 5.87 12.85 -5.45
N ASN A 327 7.14 12.45 -5.61
CA ASN A 327 8.28 13.21 -5.09
C ASN A 327 9.51 13.12 -6.01
N THR A 328 10.39 14.10 -5.84
CA THR A 328 11.62 14.23 -6.64
C THR A 328 12.56 13.03 -6.47
N GLN A 329 12.69 12.49 -5.26
CA GLN A 329 13.56 11.33 -5.03
C GLN A 329 13.12 10.14 -5.88
N GLN A 330 11.82 9.88 -5.96
CA GLN A 330 11.28 8.79 -6.76
C GLN A 330 11.43 9.06 -8.26
N PHE A 331 11.24 10.30 -8.67
CA PHE A 331 11.47 10.74 -10.04
C PHE A 331 12.93 10.50 -10.47
N ASP A 332 13.91 10.84 -9.63
CA ASP A 332 15.33 10.64 -9.90
C ASP A 332 15.68 9.15 -10.02
N ILE A 333 15.07 8.30 -9.18
CA ILE A 333 15.26 6.84 -9.24
C ILE A 333 14.76 6.31 -10.61
N VAL A 334 13.55 6.68 -11.01
CA VAL A 334 12.96 6.26 -12.29
C VAL A 334 13.84 6.70 -13.46
N ASN A 335 14.24 7.97 -13.48
CA ASN A 335 15.07 8.51 -14.55
C ASN A 335 16.44 7.78 -14.64
N ARG A 336 17.10 7.55 -13.52
CA ARG A 336 18.37 6.81 -13.45
C ARG A 336 18.23 5.38 -14.00
N LEU A 337 17.15 4.67 -13.63
CA LEU A 337 16.94 3.29 -14.08
C LEU A 337 16.69 3.20 -15.58
N VAL A 338 15.95 4.14 -16.13
CA VAL A 338 15.69 4.22 -17.58
C VAL A 338 16.97 4.56 -18.34
N ASP A 339 17.77 5.49 -17.83
CA ASP A 339 19.04 5.86 -18.46
C ASP A 339 20.07 4.73 -18.41
N ASP A 340 20.16 3.94 -17.31
CA ASP A 340 20.98 2.73 -17.25
C ASP A 340 20.54 1.70 -18.29
N ALA A 341 19.24 1.47 -18.45
CA ALA A 341 18.70 0.54 -19.43
C ALA A 341 19.07 0.93 -20.87
N LYS A 342 18.93 2.22 -21.21
CA LYS A 342 19.36 2.76 -22.52
C LYS A 342 20.86 2.56 -22.74
N ALA A 343 21.68 2.89 -21.74
CA ALA A 343 23.14 2.76 -21.84
C ALA A 343 23.58 1.31 -22.03
N ARG A 344 22.79 0.36 -21.55
CA ARG A 344 23.01 -1.10 -21.73
C ARG A 344 22.38 -1.65 -23.02
N GLY A 345 21.76 -0.82 -23.84
CA GLY A 345 21.26 -1.20 -25.15
C GLY A 345 19.85 -1.80 -25.15
N ALA A 346 19.09 -1.69 -24.07
CA ALA A 346 17.69 -2.06 -24.06
C ALA A 346 16.85 -1.16 -24.97
N ARG A 347 15.82 -1.71 -25.60
CA ARG A 347 14.99 -1.01 -26.56
C ARG A 347 13.85 -0.28 -25.86
N ILE A 348 13.83 1.03 -25.92
CA ILE A 348 12.71 1.85 -25.45
C ILE A 348 11.58 1.74 -26.48
N VAL A 349 10.44 1.21 -26.07
CA VAL A 349 9.26 1.00 -26.93
C VAL A 349 8.37 2.23 -26.94
N THR A 350 8.14 2.82 -25.76
CA THR A 350 7.42 4.09 -25.57
C THR A 350 7.95 4.79 -24.33
N GLY A 351 7.73 6.10 -24.19
CA GLY A 351 8.22 6.92 -23.07
C GLY A 351 9.74 7.10 -23.09
N GLY A 352 10.37 6.84 -21.97
CA GLY A 352 11.83 6.82 -21.84
C GLY A 352 12.47 8.16 -21.47
N ALA A 353 11.70 9.23 -21.27
CA ALA A 353 12.19 10.55 -20.85
C ALA A 353 11.11 11.29 -20.06
N PRO A 354 11.50 12.24 -19.18
CA PRO A 354 10.56 13.13 -18.51
C PRO A 354 9.66 13.92 -19.48
N ALA A 355 8.47 14.31 -19.02
CA ALA A 355 7.50 15.13 -19.74
C ALA A 355 7.31 16.51 -19.07
N PRO A 356 8.29 17.41 -19.13
CA PRO A 356 8.26 18.69 -18.42
C PRO A 356 7.10 19.60 -18.86
N GLU A 357 6.54 19.39 -20.04
CA GLU A 357 5.36 20.10 -20.55
C GLU A 357 4.08 19.76 -19.73
N LEU A 358 4.03 18.61 -19.06
CA LEU A 358 2.94 18.23 -18.15
C LEU A 358 3.17 18.72 -16.73
N GLY A 359 4.44 18.88 -16.33
CA GLY A 359 4.87 19.31 -15.00
C GLY A 359 6.19 18.67 -14.57
N GLU A 360 6.76 19.16 -13.44
CA GLU A 360 8.09 18.80 -12.96
C GLU A 360 8.27 17.30 -12.68
N LEU A 361 7.24 16.63 -12.18
CA LEU A 361 7.32 15.23 -11.73
C LEU A 361 6.64 14.24 -12.69
N PHE A 362 6.28 14.67 -13.89
CA PHE A 362 5.66 13.78 -14.87
C PHE A 362 6.70 12.96 -15.62
N TYR A 363 6.50 11.65 -15.59
CA TYR A 363 7.27 10.67 -16.33
C TYR A 363 6.31 9.75 -17.10
N PRO A 364 6.33 9.74 -18.43
CA PRO A 364 5.41 8.92 -19.23
C PRO A 364 5.60 7.44 -19.00
N ILE A 365 4.55 6.66 -19.29
CA ILE A 365 4.65 5.19 -19.32
C ILE A 365 5.81 4.80 -20.22
N THR A 366 6.72 4.02 -19.64
CA THR A 366 7.95 3.60 -20.30
C THR A 366 8.00 2.07 -20.36
N LEU A 367 7.88 1.54 -21.56
CA LEU A 367 8.06 0.12 -21.84
C LEU A 367 9.48 -0.10 -22.36
N ILE A 368 10.22 -1.01 -21.73
CA ILE A 368 11.61 -1.32 -22.06
C ILE A 368 11.70 -2.77 -22.50
N ALA A 369 11.74 -2.99 -23.80
CA ALA A 369 11.94 -4.32 -24.39
C ALA A 369 13.41 -4.71 -24.45
N ASP A 370 13.64 -6.00 -24.67
CA ASP A 370 14.97 -6.62 -24.76
C ASP A 370 15.83 -6.37 -23.49
N ALA A 371 15.12 -6.17 -22.35
CA ALA A 371 15.76 -6.12 -21.04
C ALA A 371 16.24 -7.51 -20.62
N THR A 372 17.25 -7.55 -19.78
CA THR A 372 17.81 -8.81 -19.27
C THR A 372 18.07 -8.72 -17.77
N ASP A 373 18.04 -9.86 -17.11
CA ASP A 373 18.48 -9.98 -15.72
C ASP A 373 19.89 -9.39 -15.54
N GLY A 374 20.10 -8.68 -14.44
CA GLY A 374 21.35 -7.94 -14.18
C GLY A 374 21.31 -6.47 -14.64
N MET A 375 20.33 -6.04 -15.43
CA MET A 375 20.08 -4.61 -15.65
C MET A 375 19.41 -4.01 -14.41
N ALA A 376 19.82 -2.79 -14.04
CA ALA A 376 19.26 -2.13 -12.85
C ALA A 376 17.73 -1.99 -12.91
N VAL A 377 17.16 -1.71 -14.08
CA VAL A 377 15.73 -1.61 -14.30
C VAL A 377 14.96 -2.91 -14.07
N VAL A 378 15.62 -4.07 -14.12
CA VAL A 378 15.05 -5.40 -13.84
C VAL A 378 15.30 -5.78 -12.38
N ASP A 379 16.46 -5.45 -11.82
CA ASP A 379 16.91 -5.94 -10.52
C ASP A 379 16.53 -5.04 -9.36
N GLU A 380 16.34 -3.74 -9.60
CA GLU A 380 15.91 -2.76 -8.61
C GLU A 380 14.42 -2.41 -8.79
N GLU A 381 13.73 -2.17 -7.68
CA GLU A 381 12.34 -1.74 -7.69
C GLU A 381 12.20 -0.34 -8.30
N GLN A 382 11.49 -0.20 -9.44
CA GLN A 382 11.33 1.08 -10.13
C GLN A 382 10.36 2.00 -9.38
N PHE A 383 9.28 1.41 -8.83
CA PHE A 383 8.21 2.10 -8.11
C PHE A 383 7.68 3.33 -8.86
N GLY A 384 7.46 3.17 -10.17
CA GLY A 384 7.09 4.23 -11.09
C GLY A 384 6.68 3.67 -12.46
N PRO A 385 6.43 4.53 -13.45
CA PRO A 385 5.80 4.17 -14.72
C PRO A 385 6.77 3.47 -15.71
N VAL A 386 7.50 2.46 -15.25
CA VAL A 386 8.50 1.75 -16.05
C VAL A 386 8.32 0.25 -15.93
N LEU A 387 8.21 -0.44 -17.06
CA LEU A 387 8.12 -1.91 -17.12
C LEU A 387 9.18 -2.48 -18.06
N PRO A 388 10.21 -3.17 -17.53
CA PRO A 388 11.11 -4.00 -18.32
C PRO A 388 10.42 -5.29 -18.75
N ILE A 389 10.61 -5.65 -20.02
CA ILE A 389 10.08 -6.85 -20.65
C ILE A 389 11.25 -7.73 -21.06
N VAL A 390 11.32 -8.92 -20.48
CA VAL A 390 12.40 -9.89 -20.62
C VAL A 390 11.90 -11.07 -21.47
N LYS A 391 12.66 -11.44 -22.50
CA LYS A 391 12.35 -12.60 -23.34
C LYS A 391 12.88 -13.88 -22.70
N TYR A 392 12.10 -14.96 -22.73
CA TYR A 392 12.55 -16.29 -22.34
C TYR A 392 12.08 -17.35 -23.32
N SER A 393 12.76 -18.50 -23.35
CA SER A 393 12.40 -19.66 -24.21
C SER A 393 12.05 -20.92 -23.43
N ASP A 394 12.59 -21.05 -22.20
CA ASP A 394 12.29 -22.17 -21.31
C ASP A 394 11.62 -21.63 -20.02
N VAL A 395 10.47 -22.20 -19.67
CA VAL A 395 9.72 -21.80 -18.47
C VAL A 395 10.53 -21.98 -17.18
N GLU A 396 11.48 -22.93 -17.15
CA GLU A 396 12.36 -23.15 -16.02
C GLU A 396 13.28 -21.94 -15.78
N ASP A 397 13.80 -21.34 -16.84
CA ASP A 397 14.62 -20.12 -16.77
C ASP A 397 13.77 -18.94 -16.27
N ALA A 398 12.52 -18.80 -16.76
CA ALA A 398 11.61 -17.75 -16.30
C ALA A 398 11.29 -17.87 -14.80
N ILE A 399 11.05 -19.10 -14.30
CA ILE A 399 10.82 -19.35 -12.88
C ILE A 399 12.08 -19.05 -12.05
N ALA A 400 13.26 -19.46 -12.52
CA ALA A 400 14.52 -19.17 -11.86
C ALA A 400 14.75 -17.65 -11.76
N SER A 401 14.52 -16.91 -12.84
CA SER A 401 14.63 -15.46 -12.91
C SER A 401 13.62 -14.74 -12.01
N ALA A 402 12.37 -15.21 -11.99
CA ALA A 402 11.34 -14.68 -11.08
C ALA A 402 11.75 -14.79 -9.61
N ASN A 403 12.37 -15.90 -9.23
CA ASN A 403 12.78 -16.21 -7.86
C ASN A 403 14.16 -15.68 -7.45
N ARG A 404 14.92 -15.08 -8.37
CA ARG A 404 16.33 -14.73 -8.20
C ARG A 404 16.58 -13.66 -7.14
N LEU A 405 15.67 -12.72 -7.01
CA LEU A 405 15.84 -11.59 -6.10
C LEU A 405 15.46 -11.95 -4.65
N ASP A 406 16.05 -11.23 -3.69
CA ASP A 406 15.76 -11.38 -2.26
C ASP A 406 14.50 -10.60 -1.83
N VAL A 407 13.49 -10.60 -2.69
CA VAL A 407 12.14 -10.05 -2.43
C VAL A 407 11.09 -11.01 -2.98
N GLY A 408 9.90 -10.98 -2.41
CA GLY A 408 8.80 -11.83 -2.82
C GLY A 408 7.47 -11.34 -2.22
N LEU A 409 6.96 -10.21 -2.72
CA LEU A 409 5.64 -9.71 -2.31
C LEU A 409 4.56 -10.36 -3.14
N GLY A 410 4.58 -10.15 -4.44
CA GLY A 410 3.64 -10.73 -5.38
C GLY A 410 4.33 -11.33 -6.62
N GLY A 411 3.51 -11.96 -7.45
CA GLY A 411 3.87 -12.46 -8.75
C GLY A 411 2.64 -12.87 -9.56
N SER A 412 2.78 -13.07 -10.86
CA SER A 412 1.65 -13.53 -11.68
C SER A 412 2.08 -14.49 -12.80
N VAL A 413 1.16 -15.36 -13.19
CA VAL A 413 1.34 -16.27 -14.31
C VAL A 413 0.13 -16.14 -15.26
N TRP A 414 0.43 -15.94 -16.53
CA TRP A 414 -0.54 -15.69 -17.57
C TRP A 414 -0.51 -16.81 -18.59
N GLY A 415 -1.62 -17.47 -18.81
CA GLY A 415 -1.67 -18.61 -19.71
C GLY A 415 -3.10 -18.98 -20.11
N PRO A 416 -3.28 -19.64 -21.30
CA PRO A 416 -4.58 -20.08 -21.75
C PRO A 416 -5.13 -21.26 -20.92
N ASP A 417 -4.23 -22.09 -20.38
CA ASP A 417 -4.55 -23.20 -19.49
C ASP A 417 -4.28 -22.78 -18.02
N ARG A 418 -5.37 -22.67 -17.24
CA ARG A 418 -5.29 -22.27 -15.82
C ARG A 418 -4.61 -23.30 -14.94
N ASP A 419 -4.67 -24.59 -15.27
CA ASP A 419 -4.04 -25.64 -14.47
C ASP A 419 -2.52 -25.66 -14.70
N GLU A 420 -2.07 -25.40 -15.92
CA GLU A 420 -0.67 -25.20 -16.24
C GLU A 420 -0.14 -23.93 -15.54
N ALA A 421 -0.84 -22.81 -15.68
CA ALA A 421 -0.49 -21.58 -15.00
C ALA A 421 -0.43 -21.76 -13.48
N ARG A 422 -1.32 -22.53 -12.86
CA ARG A 422 -1.29 -22.86 -11.42
C ARG A 422 -0.05 -23.65 -11.03
N LYS A 423 0.38 -24.60 -11.85
CA LYS A 423 1.61 -25.39 -11.58
C LYS A 423 2.85 -24.49 -11.58
N VAL A 424 2.93 -23.54 -12.49
CA VAL A 424 4.01 -22.55 -12.53
C VAL A 424 3.90 -21.60 -11.34
N ALA A 425 2.70 -21.07 -11.06
CA ALA A 425 2.45 -20.14 -9.94
C ALA A 425 2.87 -20.73 -8.58
N ALA A 426 2.62 -22.04 -8.36
CA ALA A 426 3.00 -22.72 -7.11
C ALA A 426 4.52 -22.77 -6.88
N ARG A 427 5.33 -22.44 -7.87
CA ARG A 427 6.81 -22.44 -7.82
C ARG A 427 7.40 -21.04 -7.65
N ILE A 428 6.58 -19.99 -7.74
CA ILE A 428 7.02 -18.60 -7.51
C ILE A 428 7.12 -18.34 -6.01
N GLN A 429 8.26 -17.81 -5.58
CA GLN A 429 8.56 -17.54 -4.16
C GLN A 429 8.08 -16.14 -3.75
N SER A 430 6.76 -15.96 -3.72
CA SER A 430 6.08 -14.72 -3.31
C SER A 430 4.93 -15.02 -2.37
N GLY A 431 4.53 -14.03 -1.58
CA GLY A 431 3.40 -14.17 -0.65
C GLY A 431 2.07 -14.39 -1.37
N THR A 432 1.86 -13.71 -2.49
CA THR A 432 0.68 -13.88 -3.35
C THR A 432 1.10 -14.10 -4.81
N VAL A 433 0.47 -15.07 -5.48
CA VAL A 433 0.66 -15.28 -6.92
C VAL A 433 -0.69 -15.35 -7.61
N TRP A 434 -0.91 -14.43 -8.55
CA TRP A 434 -2.15 -14.33 -9.32
C TRP A 434 -2.09 -15.13 -10.63
N ILE A 435 -3.22 -15.59 -11.11
CA ILE A 435 -3.35 -16.29 -12.39
C ILE A 435 -4.25 -15.47 -13.31
N ASN A 436 -3.71 -15.07 -14.47
CA ASN A 436 -4.37 -14.23 -15.46
C ASN A 436 -4.91 -12.90 -14.88
N SER A 437 -4.21 -12.35 -13.89
CA SER A 437 -4.43 -11.06 -13.27
C SER A 437 -3.17 -10.65 -12.50
N HIS A 438 -3.08 -9.42 -12.01
CA HIS A 438 -1.99 -8.98 -11.14
C HIS A 438 -2.45 -7.91 -10.16
N GLY A 439 -1.95 -7.96 -8.92
CA GLY A 439 -2.11 -6.90 -7.91
C GLY A 439 -3.50 -6.80 -7.27
N GLY A 440 -4.44 -7.67 -7.64
CA GLY A 440 -5.78 -7.67 -7.04
C GLY A 440 -5.74 -8.14 -5.58
N VAL A 441 -6.05 -7.25 -4.63
CA VAL A 441 -6.19 -7.56 -3.21
C VAL A 441 -7.66 -7.61 -2.80
N HIS A 442 -7.97 -8.38 -1.75
CA HIS A 442 -9.33 -8.57 -1.28
C HIS A 442 -9.35 -8.60 0.25
N PRO A 443 -10.30 -7.91 0.94
CA PRO A 443 -10.28 -7.76 2.39
C PRO A 443 -10.37 -9.06 3.19
N MET A 444 -10.79 -10.16 2.56
CA MET A 444 -10.92 -11.48 3.19
C MET A 444 -9.78 -12.45 2.84
N ILE A 445 -8.87 -12.07 1.94
CA ILE A 445 -7.74 -12.91 1.50
C ILE A 445 -6.48 -12.40 2.18
N PRO A 446 -5.80 -13.20 3.02
CA PRO A 446 -4.56 -12.77 3.65
C PRO A 446 -3.51 -12.30 2.63
N PHE A 447 -2.83 -11.22 2.96
CA PHE A 447 -1.79 -10.62 2.15
C PHE A 447 -0.55 -10.37 2.98
N GLY A 448 0.62 -10.61 2.42
CA GLY A 448 1.93 -10.36 3.03
C GLY A 448 3.06 -10.92 2.20
N GLY A 449 4.27 -10.37 2.39
CA GLY A 449 5.46 -10.75 1.66
C GLY A 449 6.24 -11.90 2.29
N VAL A 450 7.22 -12.40 1.52
CA VAL A 450 8.27 -13.31 1.97
C VAL A 450 9.65 -12.72 1.65
N LYS A 451 10.73 -13.32 2.14
CA LYS A 451 12.11 -12.84 1.97
C LYS A 451 12.25 -11.39 2.46
N GLY A 452 12.91 -10.54 1.69
CA GLY A 452 13.12 -9.12 1.97
C GLY A 452 11.87 -8.24 1.82
N SER A 453 10.75 -8.79 1.34
CA SER A 453 9.45 -8.10 1.29
C SER A 453 8.72 -8.08 2.62
N GLY A 454 9.28 -8.68 3.67
CA GLY A 454 8.76 -8.58 5.02
C GLY A 454 8.12 -9.85 5.55
N TYR A 455 7.36 -9.70 6.62
CA TYR A 455 6.65 -10.79 7.30
C TYR A 455 5.46 -10.27 8.11
N GLY A 456 4.58 -11.19 8.49
CA GLY A 456 3.26 -10.90 9.02
C GLY A 456 2.23 -10.97 7.91
N LEU A 457 0.96 -10.99 8.30
CA LEU A 457 -0.16 -11.03 7.36
C LEU A 457 -1.16 -9.93 7.72
N GLU A 458 -1.71 -9.33 6.70
CA GLU A 458 -2.85 -8.42 6.77
C GLU A 458 -4.08 -9.11 6.18
N PHE A 459 -5.26 -8.60 6.45
CA PHE A 459 -6.58 -9.00 5.96
C PHE A 459 -7.12 -10.34 6.46
N GLY A 460 -8.45 -10.43 6.42
CA GLY A 460 -9.21 -11.61 6.82
C GLY A 460 -8.95 -12.03 8.26
N VAL A 461 -9.14 -13.30 8.51
CA VAL A 461 -8.93 -13.91 9.84
C VAL A 461 -7.45 -13.81 10.26
N GLU A 462 -6.51 -14.05 9.36
CA GLU A 462 -5.08 -14.00 9.69
C GLU A 462 -4.62 -12.56 10.01
N GLY A 463 -5.19 -11.56 9.33
CA GLY A 463 -4.96 -10.15 9.66
C GLY A 463 -5.47 -9.79 11.06
N LEU A 464 -6.64 -10.31 11.48
CA LEU A 464 -7.12 -10.11 12.85
C LEU A 464 -6.22 -10.81 13.88
N LYS A 465 -5.80 -12.07 13.62
CA LYS A 465 -4.86 -12.79 14.49
C LYS A 465 -3.53 -12.07 14.62
N SER A 466 -3.07 -11.39 13.58
CA SER A 466 -1.80 -10.67 13.59
C SER A 466 -1.75 -9.51 14.58
N VAL A 467 -2.90 -8.93 14.92
CA VAL A 467 -3.08 -7.82 15.89
C VAL A 467 -3.72 -8.26 17.20
N ALA A 468 -3.60 -9.56 17.53
CA ALA A 468 -4.14 -10.16 18.73
C ALA A 468 -3.13 -11.07 19.42
N VAL A 469 -3.37 -11.40 20.68
CA VAL A 469 -2.61 -12.40 21.41
C VAL A 469 -3.49 -13.64 21.71
N PRO A 470 -2.98 -14.86 21.45
CA PRO A 470 -3.68 -16.06 21.82
C PRO A 470 -3.68 -16.23 23.35
N GLN A 471 -4.81 -16.61 23.91
CA GLN A 471 -4.97 -17.00 25.30
C GLN A 471 -5.61 -18.38 25.34
N ILE A 472 -4.94 -19.33 26.00
CA ILE A 472 -5.49 -20.67 26.22
C ILE A 472 -6.19 -20.68 27.57
N ILE A 473 -7.48 -21.12 27.58
CA ILE A 473 -8.24 -21.41 28.80
C ILE A 473 -8.37 -22.93 28.88
N ASN A 474 -7.77 -23.50 29.90
CA ASN A 474 -7.72 -24.95 30.09
C ASN A 474 -8.29 -25.30 31.48
N GLY A 475 -9.33 -26.19 31.53
CA GLY A 475 -9.99 -26.54 32.77
C GLY A 475 -10.78 -27.85 32.69
#